data_f79d370238bb134825ebad773e1b4fc3
#
_entry.id   f79d370238bb134825ebad773e1b4fc3
#
_cell.length_a   1.000
_cell.length_b   1.000
_cell.length_c   1.000
_cell.angle_alpha   90.00
_cell.angle_beta   90.00
_cell.angle_gamma   90.00
#
_symmetry.space_group_name_H-M   'P 1'
#
loop_
_entity.id
_entity.type
_entity.pdbx_description
1 polymer ?
#
loop_
_entity_poly.entity_id
_entity_poly.type
_entity_poly.pdbx_seq_one_letter_code
_entity_poly.pdbx_strand_id
1 'polypeptide(L)'
;MEYIDYYKVLGVDKSASQEDIKKAYRKLARKLHPDLNPNDKEAHKKFQQVNEANEVLSDPEKRKKYDQYGKDWQHAEQFEQARPSQQRGRGFGQETFSGNFEESDFSDFFNSMFGNMSGRFQQRQTKYRGEDYQAELQLNLADVYKTHQQTLTVNGKNIRITIPAGVENGQKIKISGHGGPGVNGGPAGDLYITFHIVNNTKFRRQGNDLYTTVDLDLYTAVLGGEIIVDTLDGKVKLKVKPETQNGTKIKLKEKGFPVYKKEGQFGDLVITFQIKIPTNLTEKQKELFEQLSKL
;
A
#
# COMPACT_ATOMS: atom_id res chain seq x y z
N MET A 1 -28.54 39.65 -22.03
CA MET A 1 -27.52 39.02 -21.13
C MET A 1 -26.74 40.15 -20.47
N GLU A 2 -26.53 40.05 -19.16
CA GLU A 2 -25.97 41.14 -18.37
C GLU A 2 -24.46 40.93 -18.19
N TYR A 3 -23.66 42.00 -18.35
CA TYR A 3 -22.22 41.99 -18.09
C TYR A 3 -21.93 41.69 -16.64
N ILE A 4 -21.08 40.70 -16.37
CA ILE A 4 -20.66 40.32 -15.01
C ILE A 4 -19.31 40.95 -14.70
N ASP A 5 -19.27 41.84 -13.72
CA ASP A 5 -18.03 42.46 -13.24
C ASP A 5 -17.36 41.54 -12.22
N TYR A 6 -16.39 40.71 -12.67
CA TYR A 6 -15.70 39.72 -11.86
C TYR A 6 -14.88 40.33 -10.70
N TYR A 7 -14.41 41.57 -10.85
CA TYR A 7 -13.75 42.26 -9.76
C TYR A 7 -14.73 42.58 -8.61
N LYS A 8 -15.93 43.03 -8.96
CA LYS A 8 -17.02 43.24 -7.97
C LYS A 8 -17.52 41.96 -7.38
N VAL A 9 -17.59 40.87 -8.15
CA VAL A 9 -17.99 39.55 -7.67
C VAL A 9 -17.03 39.07 -6.58
N LEU A 10 -15.72 39.25 -6.77
CA LEU A 10 -14.71 38.90 -5.75
C LEU A 10 -14.54 39.96 -4.67
N GLY A 11 -15.09 41.17 -4.86
CA GLY A 11 -14.93 42.29 -3.93
C GLY A 11 -13.50 42.82 -3.87
N VAL A 12 -12.80 42.83 -5.01
CA VAL A 12 -11.42 43.32 -5.14
C VAL A 12 -11.34 44.47 -6.15
N ASP A 13 -10.30 45.31 -6.07
CA ASP A 13 -10.04 46.35 -7.02
C ASP A 13 -9.44 45.80 -8.34
N LYS A 14 -9.58 46.52 -9.45
CA LYS A 14 -8.99 46.15 -10.74
C LYS A 14 -7.46 46.06 -10.71
N SER A 15 -6.82 46.76 -9.79
CA SER A 15 -5.37 46.73 -9.55
C SER A 15 -4.92 45.57 -8.65
N ALA A 16 -5.84 44.74 -8.13
CA ALA A 16 -5.56 43.66 -7.20
C ALA A 16 -4.51 42.67 -7.74
N SER A 17 -3.60 42.25 -6.88
CA SER A 17 -2.60 41.27 -7.21
C SER A 17 -3.22 39.86 -7.37
N GLN A 18 -2.49 38.93 -7.99
CA GLN A 18 -2.93 37.55 -8.12
C GLN A 18 -3.14 36.88 -6.74
N GLU A 19 -2.37 37.29 -5.74
CA GLU A 19 -2.50 36.81 -4.36
C GLU A 19 -3.78 37.32 -3.71
N ASP A 20 -4.13 38.58 -3.93
CA ASP A 20 -5.37 39.19 -3.41
C ASP A 20 -6.60 38.53 -4.03
N ILE A 21 -6.57 38.27 -5.33
CA ILE A 21 -7.63 37.54 -6.04
C ILE A 21 -7.84 36.16 -5.45
N LYS A 22 -6.75 35.37 -5.29
CA LYS A 22 -6.81 34.03 -4.67
C LYS A 22 -7.31 34.07 -3.23
N LYS A 23 -6.92 35.08 -2.47
CA LYS A 23 -7.35 35.27 -1.06
C LYS A 23 -8.85 35.59 -0.98
N ALA A 24 -9.31 36.50 -1.82
CA ALA A 24 -10.72 36.86 -1.90
C ALA A 24 -11.60 35.69 -2.33
N TYR A 25 -11.17 34.96 -3.36
CA TYR A 25 -11.83 33.74 -3.82
C TYR A 25 -11.98 32.72 -2.68
N ARG A 26 -10.87 32.36 -2.00
CA ARG A 26 -10.91 31.35 -0.91
C ARG A 26 -11.89 31.74 0.20
N LYS A 27 -11.97 33.03 0.53
CA LYS A 27 -12.88 33.53 1.56
C LYS A 27 -14.34 33.38 1.13
N LEU A 28 -14.67 33.76 -0.11
CA LEU A 28 -16.03 33.69 -0.64
C LEU A 28 -16.46 32.24 -0.93
N ALA A 29 -15.58 31.43 -1.48
CA ALA A 29 -15.85 30.02 -1.78
C ALA A 29 -16.18 29.23 -0.50
N ARG A 30 -15.47 29.46 0.61
CA ARG A 30 -15.81 28.85 1.91
C ARG A 30 -17.17 29.32 2.42
N LYS A 31 -17.49 30.62 2.30
CA LYS A 31 -18.74 31.18 2.80
C LYS A 31 -19.96 30.68 2.01
N LEU A 32 -19.80 30.53 0.69
CA LEU A 32 -20.89 30.18 -0.23
C LEU A 32 -20.91 28.69 -0.61
N HIS A 33 -20.08 27.86 0.05
CA HIS A 33 -19.97 26.44 -0.27
C HIS A 33 -21.33 25.75 -0.18
N PRO A 34 -21.67 24.87 -1.16
CA PRO A 34 -22.95 24.16 -1.15
C PRO A 34 -23.19 23.34 0.14
N ASP A 35 -22.15 22.72 0.71
CA ASP A 35 -22.28 21.97 1.96
C ASP A 35 -22.67 22.83 3.16
N LEU A 36 -22.32 24.12 3.14
CA LEU A 36 -22.68 25.07 4.20
C LEU A 36 -23.99 25.79 3.92
N ASN A 37 -24.47 25.75 2.67
CA ASN A 37 -25.68 26.43 2.22
C ASN A 37 -26.56 25.47 1.35
N PRO A 38 -26.97 24.30 1.88
CA PRO A 38 -27.52 23.21 1.07
C PRO A 38 -28.85 23.50 0.36
N ASN A 39 -29.59 24.55 0.74
CA ASN A 39 -30.90 24.89 0.15
C ASN A 39 -30.99 26.34 -0.31
N ASP A 40 -29.89 27.08 -0.33
CA ASP A 40 -29.85 28.47 -0.71
C ASP A 40 -29.49 28.66 -2.18
N LYS A 41 -30.50 28.83 -3.06
CA LYS A 41 -30.32 29.05 -4.50
C LYS A 41 -29.52 30.31 -4.82
N GLU A 42 -29.62 31.36 -3.99
CA GLU A 42 -28.86 32.60 -4.15
C GLU A 42 -27.39 32.38 -3.79
N ALA A 43 -27.09 31.62 -2.76
CA ALA A 43 -25.73 31.24 -2.42
C ALA A 43 -25.08 30.39 -3.53
N HIS A 44 -25.82 29.45 -4.11
CA HIS A 44 -25.37 28.63 -5.24
C HIS A 44 -25.03 29.49 -6.45
N LYS A 45 -25.92 30.41 -6.85
CA LYS A 45 -25.68 31.33 -7.96
C LYS A 45 -24.47 32.21 -7.73
N LYS A 46 -24.31 32.75 -6.53
CA LYS A 46 -23.13 33.56 -6.16
C LYS A 46 -21.87 32.71 -6.13
N PHE A 47 -21.95 31.46 -5.72
CA PHE A 47 -20.82 30.52 -5.73
C PHE A 47 -20.34 30.26 -7.16
N GLN A 48 -21.25 30.05 -8.12
CA GLN A 48 -20.92 29.91 -9.54
C GLN A 48 -20.20 31.15 -10.06
N GLN A 49 -20.74 32.34 -9.79
CA GLN A 49 -20.12 33.61 -10.21
C GLN A 49 -18.74 33.82 -9.60
N VAL A 50 -18.53 33.42 -8.33
CA VAL A 50 -17.22 33.48 -7.66
C VAL A 50 -16.21 32.53 -8.31
N ASN A 51 -16.65 31.34 -8.75
CA ASN A 51 -15.79 30.39 -9.45
C ASN A 51 -15.42 30.91 -10.84
N GLU A 52 -16.37 31.45 -11.59
CA GLU A 52 -16.10 32.08 -12.90
C GLU A 52 -15.11 33.26 -12.76
N ALA A 53 -15.33 34.11 -11.77
CA ALA A 53 -14.46 35.25 -11.50
C ALA A 53 -13.02 34.81 -11.18
N ASN A 54 -12.87 33.75 -10.40
CA ASN A 54 -11.57 33.18 -10.10
C ASN A 54 -10.92 32.55 -11.37
N GLU A 55 -11.66 31.79 -12.16
CA GLU A 55 -11.16 31.17 -13.40
C GLU A 55 -10.62 32.19 -14.38
N VAL A 56 -11.27 33.34 -14.48
CA VAL A 56 -10.85 34.41 -15.39
C VAL A 56 -9.73 35.26 -14.80
N LEU A 57 -9.84 35.70 -13.57
CA LEU A 57 -8.91 36.68 -13.00
C LEU A 57 -7.62 36.06 -12.43
N SER A 58 -7.61 34.75 -12.13
CA SER A 58 -6.40 34.05 -11.68
C SER A 58 -5.45 33.66 -12.81
N ASP A 59 -5.93 33.64 -14.05
CA ASP A 59 -5.13 33.41 -15.24
C ASP A 59 -4.75 34.74 -15.89
N PRO A 60 -3.45 35.07 -16.04
CA PRO A 60 -3.03 36.36 -16.61
C PRO A 60 -3.53 36.62 -18.03
N GLU A 61 -3.62 35.58 -18.86
CA GLU A 61 -4.08 35.74 -20.26
C GLU A 61 -5.60 35.97 -20.34
N LYS A 62 -6.36 35.18 -19.53
CA LYS A 62 -7.81 35.36 -19.44
C LYS A 62 -8.16 36.69 -18.80
N ARG A 63 -7.44 37.12 -17.76
CA ARG A 63 -7.60 38.44 -17.13
C ARG A 63 -7.35 39.55 -18.10
N LYS A 64 -6.26 39.50 -18.89
CA LYS A 64 -5.94 40.49 -19.91
C LYS A 64 -7.03 40.57 -20.97
N LYS A 65 -7.55 39.44 -21.45
CA LYS A 65 -8.67 39.37 -22.39
C LYS A 65 -9.93 39.98 -21.78
N TYR A 66 -10.25 39.63 -20.54
CA TYR A 66 -11.39 40.17 -19.81
C TYR A 66 -11.26 41.70 -19.59
N ASP A 67 -10.10 42.21 -19.23
CA ASP A 67 -9.85 43.64 -19.03
C ASP A 67 -9.95 44.44 -20.34
N GLN A 68 -9.58 43.81 -21.47
CA GLN A 68 -9.62 44.44 -22.79
C GLN A 68 -11.02 44.48 -23.40
N TYR A 69 -11.81 43.42 -23.24
CA TYR A 69 -13.08 43.25 -23.96
C TYR A 69 -14.31 43.14 -23.05
N GLY A 70 -14.15 43.13 -21.73
CA GLY A 70 -15.21 42.76 -20.79
C GLY A 70 -16.51 43.56 -20.87
N LYS A 71 -16.48 44.82 -21.32
CA LYS A 71 -17.69 45.62 -21.54
C LYS A 71 -18.27 45.43 -22.94
N ASP A 72 -17.44 45.12 -23.93
CA ASP A 72 -17.81 44.99 -25.35
C ASP A 72 -17.76 43.52 -25.81
N TRP A 73 -17.98 42.58 -24.84
CA TRP A 73 -17.87 41.16 -25.06
C TRP A 73 -18.73 40.60 -26.20
N GLN A 74 -19.84 41.23 -26.51
CA GLN A 74 -20.71 40.84 -27.63
C GLN A 74 -20.05 41.01 -29.01
N HIS A 75 -19.00 41.81 -29.10
CA HIS A 75 -18.24 42.07 -30.32
C HIS A 75 -16.84 41.40 -30.30
N ALA A 76 -16.52 40.65 -29.24
CA ALA A 76 -15.19 40.05 -29.05
C ALA A 76 -14.78 39.11 -30.21
N GLU A 77 -15.71 38.35 -30.79
CA GLU A 77 -15.46 37.47 -31.93
C GLU A 77 -15.08 38.21 -33.20
N GLN A 78 -15.66 39.39 -33.45
CA GLN A 78 -15.34 40.24 -34.62
C GLN A 78 -13.94 40.84 -34.51
N PHE A 79 -13.47 41.13 -33.30
CA PHE A 79 -12.13 41.68 -33.07
C PHE A 79 -11.01 40.60 -33.09
N GLU A 80 -11.30 39.33 -32.75
CA GLU A 80 -10.30 38.25 -32.85
C GLU A 80 -10.03 37.83 -34.30
N GLN A 81 -11.01 37.87 -35.20
CA GLN A 81 -10.84 37.54 -36.62
C GLN A 81 -9.95 38.57 -37.39
N ALA A 82 -9.73 39.74 -36.82
CA ALA A 82 -8.97 40.83 -37.46
C ALA A 82 -7.47 40.84 -37.07
N ARG A 83 -6.95 39.90 -36.27
CA ARG A 83 -5.53 39.88 -35.86
C ARG A 83 -4.73 38.76 -36.53
N PRO A 84 -3.52 39.05 -37.09
CA PRO A 84 -2.60 38.03 -37.59
C PRO A 84 -2.00 37.22 -36.42
N SER A 85 -1.95 35.93 -36.63
CA SER A 85 -1.39 34.95 -35.69
C SER A 85 0.11 35.16 -35.45
N GLN A 86 0.49 35.70 -34.30
CA GLN A 86 1.89 35.64 -33.83
C GLN A 86 1.96 35.36 -32.33
N GLN A 87 2.79 34.39 -32.07
CA GLN A 87 3.41 33.98 -30.78
C GLN A 87 2.70 32.95 -29.91
N ARG A 88 3.24 31.74 -30.07
CA ARG A 88 3.16 30.61 -29.09
C ARG A 88 3.99 30.95 -27.85
N GLY A 89 3.36 31.19 -26.73
CA GLY A 89 3.98 31.31 -25.41
C GLY A 89 3.92 29.98 -24.62
N ARG A 90 5.03 29.61 -24.02
CA ARG A 90 5.27 28.42 -23.19
C ARG A 90 4.36 28.39 -21.99
N GLY A 91 3.75 27.21 -21.72
CA GLY A 91 2.95 26.96 -20.54
C GLY A 91 3.80 26.92 -19.26
N PHE A 92 3.32 27.58 -18.26
CA PHE A 92 3.86 27.54 -16.88
C PHE A 92 2.80 26.96 -15.94
N GLY A 93 3.27 26.19 -14.96
CA GLY A 93 2.58 25.29 -14.07
C GLY A 93 1.22 25.72 -13.53
N GLN A 94 0.29 24.80 -13.65
CA GLN A 94 -1.10 24.93 -13.24
C GLN A 94 -1.32 24.08 -11.99
N GLU A 95 -1.43 24.74 -10.84
CA GLU A 95 -2.12 24.11 -9.69
C GLU A 95 -3.63 24.15 -9.98
N THR A 96 -4.14 23.04 -10.46
CA THR A 96 -5.57 22.83 -10.70
C THR A 96 -6.26 22.51 -9.38
N PHE A 97 -7.08 23.43 -8.91
CA PHE A 97 -8.08 23.12 -7.89
C PHE A 97 -9.18 22.29 -8.55
N SER A 98 -9.23 21.01 -8.19
CA SER A 98 -10.20 20.03 -8.68
C SER A 98 -11.52 20.19 -7.93
N GLY A 99 -12.38 21.11 -8.39
CA GLY A 99 -13.81 21.09 -8.14
C GLY A 99 -14.50 20.45 -9.35
N ASN A 100 -15.37 19.49 -9.13
CA ASN A 100 -16.19 18.84 -10.17
C ASN A 100 -17.27 19.84 -10.61
N PHE A 101 -16.96 20.69 -11.61
CA PHE A 101 -17.93 21.56 -12.28
C PHE A 101 -18.15 21.06 -13.70
N GLU A 102 -19.40 20.85 -14.07
CA GLU A 102 -19.79 20.54 -15.43
C GLU A 102 -19.77 21.82 -16.28
N GLU A 103 -19.49 21.70 -17.57
CA GLU A 103 -19.43 22.81 -18.54
C GLU A 103 -20.76 23.58 -18.64
N SER A 104 -21.86 22.95 -18.18
CA SER A 104 -23.21 23.54 -18.09
C SER A 104 -23.36 24.56 -16.95
N ASP A 105 -22.41 24.66 -16.03
CA ASP A 105 -22.52 25.50 -14.83
C ASP A 105 -21.98 26.92 -15.04
N PHE A 106 -21.40 27.24 -16.22
CA PHE A 106 -20.87 28.55 -16.52
C PHE A 106 -21.92 29.46 -17.18
N SER A 107 -21.82 30.77 -16.90
CA SER A 107 -22.73 31.73 -17.48
C SER A 107 -22.54 31.88 -18.99
N ASP A 108 -23.60 32.33 -19.71
CA ASP A 108 -23.53 32.63 -21.13
C ASP A 108 -22.48 33.70 -21.44
N PHE A 109 -22.21 34.59 -20.50
CA PHE A 109 -21.15 35.60 -20.60
C PHE A 109 -19.75 34.93 -20.63
N PHE A 110 -19.48 33.99 -19.75
CA PHE A 110 -18.24 33.21 -19.72
C PHE A 110 -18.08 32.40 -21.00
N ASN A 111 -19.13 31.69 -21.40
CA ASN A 111 -19.12 30.82 -22.58
C ASN A 111 -18.89 31.63 -23.89
N SER A 112 -19.46 32.82 -24.01
CA SER A 112 -19.24 33.67 -25.19
C SER A 112 -17.82 34.23 -25.25
N MET A 113 -17.22 34.56 -24.12
CA MET A 113 -15.89 35.18 -24.08
C MET A 113 -14.75 34.14 -24.11
N PHE A 114 -14.98 32.98 -23.55
CA PHE A 114 -13.96 31.96 -23.34
C PHE A 114 -14.31 30.57 -23.91
N GLY A 115 -15.57 30.33 -24.34
CA GLY A 115 -16.05 29.02 -24.82
C GLY A 115 -15.29 28.53 -26.07
N ASN A 116 -14.91 29.41 -26.99
CA ASN A 116 -14.11 29.04 -28.16
C ASN A 116 -12.62 28.73 -27.81
N MET A 117 -12.14 29.21 -26.68
CA MET A 117 -10.83 28.81 -26.10
C MET A 117 -10.92 27.49 -25.34
N SER A 118 -12.11 27.15 -24.83
CA SER A 118 -12.38 25.86 -24.16
C SER A 118 -12.44 24.68 -25.14
N GLY A 119 -12.78 24.90 -26.42
CA GLY A 119 -12.77 23.88 -27.48
C GLY A 119 -11.42 23.24 -27.78
N ARG A 120 -10.34 23.70 -27.15
CA ARG A 120 -9.02 23.05 -27.11
C ARG A 120 -8.73 22.36 -25.77
N PHE A 121 -9.70 22.23 -24.87
CA PHE A 121 -9.61 21.24 -23.83
C PHE A 121 -9.72 19.87 -24.52
N GLN A 122 -8.56 19.39 -24.94
CA GLN A 122 -8.30 17.99 -25.19
C GLN A 122 -9.03 17.26 -24.08
N GLN A 123 -10.05 16.51 -24.44
CA GLN A 123 -10.81 15.62 -23.55
C GLN A 123 -9.79 14.97 -22.62
N ARG A 124 -9.61 15.52 -21.42
CA ARG A 124 -8.72 14.94 -20.40
C ARG A 124 -9.40 13.62 -20.04
N GLN A 125 -9.01 12.58 -20.74
CA GLN A 125 -9.42 11.24 -20.41
C GLN A 125 -9.10 11.07 -18.92
N THR A 126 -10.15 10.96 -18.12
CA THR A 126 -10.02 10.75 -16.68
C THR A 126 -9.13 9.54 -16.47
N LYS A 127 -8.01 9.74 -15.78
CA LYS A 127 -7.06 8.68 -15.52
C LYS A 127 -7.65 7.80 -14.41
N TYR A 128 -7.93 6.57 -14.73
CA TYR A 128 -8.39 5.60 -13.73
C TYR A 128 -7.24 4.69 -13.30
N ARG A 129 -7.14 4.47 -11.99
CA ARG A 129 -6.20 3.51 -11.44
C ARG A 129 -6.62 2.10 -11.87
N GLY A 130 -5.64 1.26 -12.20
CA GLY A 130 -5.86 -0.15 -12.52
C GLY A 130 -6.38 -0.94 -11.31
N GLU A 131 -6.99 -2.08 -11.60
CA GLU A 131 -7.51 -2.99 -10.57
C GLU A 131 -6.38 -3.62 -9.76
N ASP A 132 -6.65 -3.87 -8.47
CA ASP A 132 -5.72 -4.59 -7.61
C ASP A 132 -5.85 -6.10 -7.86
N TYR A 133 -4.72 -6.80 -7.91
CA TYR A 133 -4.68 -8.25 -8.06
C TYR A 133 -4.47 -8.93 -6.72
N GLN A 134 -5.05 -10.12 -6.59
CA GLN A 134 -4.86 -11.00 -5.46
C GLN A 134 -4.24 -12.30 -5.94
N ALA A 135 -3.23 -12.77 -5.22
CA ALA A 135 -2.55 -14.04 -5.48
C ALA A 135 -2.31 -14.77 -4.16
N GLU A 136 -2.24 -16.08 -4.24
CA GLU A 136 -1.86 -16.94 -3.11
C GLU A 136 -0.53 -17.60 -3.44
N LEU A 137 0.35 -17.65 -2.45
CA LEU A 137 1.65 -18.28 -2.59
C LEU A 137 1.83 -19.32 -1.49
N GLN A 138 1.93 -20.58 -1.90
CA GLN A 138 2.24 -21.69 -0.99
C GLN A 138 3.75 -21.80 -0.78
N LEU A 139 4.16 -21.85 0.48
CA LEU A 139 5.55 -21.94 0.92
C LEU A 139 5.70 -23.06 1.95
N ASN A 140 6.86 -23.71 2.00
CA ASN A 140 7.14 -24.65 3.09
C ASN A 140 7.68 -23.91 4.32
N LEU A 141 7.46 -24.48 5.50
CA LEU A 141 7.95 -23.89 6.74
C LEU A 141 9.48 -23.68 6.73
N ALA A 142 10.22 -24.61 6.14
CA ALA A 142 11.68 -24.50 6.03
C ALA A 142 12.11 -23.33 5.14
N ASP A 143 11.36 -23.02 4.07
CA ASP A 143 11.70 -21.97 3.11
C ASP A 143 11.62 -20.57 3.78
N VAL A 144 10.63 -20.38 4.66
CA VAL A 144 10.40 -19.10 5.34
C VAL A 144 11.21 -18.93 6.64
N TYR A 145 12.12 -19.88 6.91
CA TYR A 145 13.11 -19.76 7.97
C TYR A 145 14.20 -18.73 7.66
N LYS A 146 14.51 -18.53 6.38
CA LYS A 146 15.49 -17.53 5.90
C LYS A 146 14.84 -16.60 4.89
N THR A 147 15.27 -15.34 4.92
CA THR A 147 14.88 -14.40 3.86
C THR A 147 15.42 -14.88 2.52
N HIS A 148 14.56 -15.01 1.53
CA HIS A 148 14.96 -15.43 0.18
C HIS A 148 14.18 -14.67 -0.89
N GLN A 149 14.65 -14.75 -2.12
CA GLN A 149 13.99 -14.20 -3.28
C GLN A 149 13.28 -15.30 -4.07
N GLN A 150 12.06 -15.00 -4.48
CA GLN A 150 11.29 -15.90 -5.34
C GLN A 150 10.75 -15.14 -6.55
N THR A 151 10.77 -15.77 -7.70
CA THR A 151 10.17 -15.23 -8.92
C THR A 151 8.78 -15.78 -9.08
N LEU A 152 7.80 -14.90 -9.25
CA LEU A 152 6.41 -15.23 -9.51
C LEU A 152 6.01 -14.75 -10.90
N THR A 153 5.21 -15.53 -11.61
CA THR A 153 4.61 -15.09 -12.87
C THR A 153 3.19 -14.62 -12.61
N VAL A 154 2.96 -13.32 -12.80
CA VAL A 154 1.64 -12.71 -12.65
C VAL A 154 1.26 -12.08 -13.98
N ASN A 155 0.17 -12.57 -14.57
CA ASN A 155 -0.32 -12.12 -15.89
C ASN A 155 0.78 -12.09 -16.98
N GLY A 156 1.58 -13.16 -17.06
CA GLY A 156 2.64 -13.31 -18.06
C GLY A 156 3.91 -12.48 -17.79
N LYS A 157 3.97 -11.73 -16.67
CA LYS A 157 5.15 -10.98 -16.26
C LYS A 157 5.84 -11.66 -15.09
N ASN A 158 7.15 -11.82 -15.17
CA ASN A 158 7.95 -12.35 -14.07
C ASN A 158 8.28 -11.21 -13.08
N ILE A 159 7.86 -11.40 -11.84
CA ILE A 159 8.11 -10.46 -10.74
C ILE A 159 9.00 -11.14 -9.72
N ARG A 160 10.12 -10.53 -9.36
CA ARG A 160 10.97 -11.03 -8.28
C ARG A 160 10.56 -10.36 -6.98
N ILE A 161 10.17 -11.16 -6.02
CA ILE A 161 9.77 -10.70 -4.69
C ILE A 161 10.76 -11.20 -3.63
N THR A 162 10.94 -10.41 -2.59
CA THR A 162 11.68 -10.84 -1.40
C THR A 162 10.70 -11.31 -0.34
N ILE A 163 10.82 -12.57 0.08
CA ILE A 163 10.04 -13.16 1.17
C ILE A 163 10.86 -13.05 2.44
N PRO A 164 10.45 -12.21 3.41
CA PRO A 164 11.19 -12.07 4.67
C PRO A 164 11.11 -13.34 5.50
N ALA A 165 12.17 -13.63 6.27
CA ALA A 165 12.13 -14.67 7.28
C ALA A 165 11.03 -14.39 8.31
N GLY A 166 10.44 -15.45 8.86
CA GLY A 166 9.47 -15.34 9.93
C GLY A 166 8.04 -15.04 9.51
N VAL A 167 7.72 -14.93 8.21
CA VAL A 167 6.33 -14.72 7.75
C VAL A 167 5.38 -15.76 8.34
N GLU A 168 4.13 -15.36 8.54
CA GLU A 168 3.09 -16.19 9.14
C GLU A 168 2.10 -16.71 8.10
N ASN A 169 1.42 -17.81 8.42
CA ASN A 169 0.36 -18.34 7.58
C ASN A 169 -0.80 -17.32 7.49
N GLY A 170 -1.31 -17.08 6.27
CA GLY A 170 -2.35 -16.09 6.01
C GLY A 170 -1.86 -14.65 5.97
N GLN A 171 -0.57 -14.37 6.17
CA GLN A 171 -0.02 -13.03 6.08
C GLN A 171 -0.08 -12.51 4.64
N LYS A 172 -0.53 -11.25 4.50
CA LYS A 172 -0.60 -10.56 3.20
C LYS A 172 0.53 -9.56 3.06
N ILE A 173 1.15 -9.54 1.88
CA ILE A 173 2.06 -8.47 1.46
C ILE A 173 1.48 -7.72 0.27
N LYS A 174 1.81 -6.44 0.17
CA LYS A 174 1.42 -5.56 -0.92
C LYS A 174 2.64 -5.22 -1.78
N ILE A 175 2.52 -5.38 -3.08
CA ILE A 175 3.52 -4.99 -4.07
C ILE A 175 2.91 -3.90 -4.94
N SER A 176 3.35 -2.67 -4.75
CA SER A 176 2.79 -1.51 -5.41
C SER A 176 3.04 -1.52 -6.92
N GLY A 177 2.03 -1.15 -7.70
CA GLY A 177 2.13 -1.00 -9.15
C GLY A 177 2.20 -2.31 -9.94
N HIS A 178 1.93 -3.47 -9.32
CA HIS A 178 1.95 -4.79 -9.95
C HIS A 178 0.55 -5.41 -10.14
N GLY A 179 -0.50 -4.59 -10.01
CA GLY A 179 -1.87 -4.92 -10.37
C GLY A 179 -2.18 -4.71 -11.85
N GLY A 180 -3.44 -4.51 -12.19
CA GLY A 180 -3.91 -4.20 -13.53
C GLY A 180 -3.37 -2.88 -14.06
N PRO A 181 -3.25 -2.73 -15.39
CA PRO A 181 -2.87 -1.45 -15.98
C PRO A 181 -3.93 -0.38 -15.73
N GLY A 182 -3.51 0.85 -15.48
CA GLY A 182 -4.42 1.97 -15.40
C GLY A 182 -4.98 2.33 -16.77
N VAL A 183 -6.18 2.93 -16.78
CA VAL A 183 -6.85 3.40 -17.99
C VAL A 183 -6.47 4.86 -18.24
N ASN A 184 -6.33 5.25 -19.51
CA ASN A 184 -5.99 6.61 -19.95
C ASN A 184 -4.68 7.16 -19.35
N GLY A 185 -3.67 6.29 -19.15
CA GLY A 185 -2.40 6.67 -18.52
C GLY A 185 -2.51 6.88 -17.01
N GLY A 186 -3.51 6.25 -16.36
CA GLY A 186 -3.62 6.13 -14.92
C GLY A 186 -2.54 5.20 -14.34
N PRO A 187 -2.28 5.26 -13.02
CA PRO A 187 -1.34 4.36 -12.37
C PRO A 187 -1.88 2.93 -12.38
N ALA A 188 -0.98 1.95 -12.41
CA ALA A 188 -1.34 0.54 -12.22
C ALA A 188 -1.89 0.30 -10.82
N GLY A 189 -2.72 -0.73 -10.68
CA GLY A 189 -3.15 -1.25 -9.39
C GLY A 189 -2.01 -1.92 -8.62
N ASP A 190 -2.30 -2.48 -7.46
CA ASP A 190 -1.34 -3.17 -6.61
C ASP A 190 -1.57 -4.69 -6.65
N LEU A 191 -0.55 -5.45 -6.32
CA LEU A 191 -0.65 -6.90 -6.16
C LEU A 191 -0.60 -7.24 -4.66
N TYR A 192 -1.60 -7.96 -4.19
CA TYR A 192 -1.66 -8.50 -2.84
C TYR A 192 -1.39 -9.99 -2.88
N ILE A 193 -0.39 -10.45 -2.15
CA ILE A 193 -0.02 -11.87 -2.05
C ILE A 193 -0.30 -12.36 -0.66
N THR A 194 -1.12 -13.41 -0.53
CA THR A 194 -1.38 -14.11 0.73
C THR A 194 -0.48 -15.35 0.79
N PHE A 195 0.28 -15.49 1.88
CA PHE A 195 1.14 -16.64 2.09
C PHE A 195 0.39 -17.80 2.76
N HIS A 196 0.46 -18.98 2.15
CA HIS A 196 0.01 -20.24 2.75
C HIS A 196 1.23 -21.07 3.11
N ILE A 197 1.47 -21.26 4.43
CA ILE A 197 2.64 -21.99 4.92
C ILE A 197 2.25 -23.41 5.24
N VAL A 198 2.83 -24.35 4.49
CA VAL A 198 2.68 -25.79 4.71
C VAL A 198 3.84 -26.27 5.57
N ASN A 199 3.51 -26.97 6.66
CA ASN A 199 4.52 -27.58 7.50
C ASN A 199 4.80 -29.02 7.06
N ASN A 200 5.90 -29.22 6.39
CA ASN A 200 6.43 -30.53 5.97
C ASN A 200 7.62 -30.99 6.85
N THR A 201 7.79 -30.40 8.02
CA THR A 201 8.90 -30.66 8.92
C THR A 201 8.43 -31.40 10.18
N LYS A 202 9.37 -31.96 10.97
CA LYS A 202 9.10 -32.52 12.29
C LYS A 202 8.83 -31.47 13.38
N PHE A 203 8.97 -30.19 13.07
CA PHE A 203 8.80 -29.09 14.01
C PHE A 203 7.39 -28.53 13.97
N ARG A 204 6.76 -28.35 15.11
CA ARG A 204 5.49 -27.63 15.23
C ARG A 204 5.78 -26.19 15.63
N ARG A 205 5.42 -25.24 14.77
CA ARG A 205 5.56 -23.81 15.03
C ARG A 205 4.38 -23.30 15.86
N GLN A 206 4.67 -22.55 16.93
CA GLN A 206 3.71 -21.75 17.69
C GLN A 206 4.29 -20.35 17.90
N GLY A 207 3.77 -19.37 17.17
CA GLY A 207 4.39 -18.04 17.11
C GLY A 207 5.81 -18.12 16.56
N ASN A 208 6.79 -17.74 17.38
CA ASN A 208 8.21 -17.85 17.03
C ASN A 208 8.89 -19.06 17.68
N ASP A 209 8.19 -19.81 18.53
CA ASP A 209 8.75 -21.01 19.14
C ASP A 209 8.50 -22.25 18.28
N LEU A 210 9.47 -23.15 18.33
CA LEU A 210 9.40 -24.46 17.69
C LEU A 210 9.30 -25.56 18.74
N TYR A 211 8.52 -26.58 18.46
CA TYR A 211 8.34 -27.75 19.30
C TYR A 211 8.67 -28.99 18.49
N THR A 212 9.42 -29.91 19.10
CA THR A 212 9.72 -31.21 18.50
C THR A 212 9.84 -32.28 19.55
N THR A 213 9.60 -33.53 19.18
CA THR A 213 9.87 -34.70 20.01
C THR A 213 11.12 -35.37 19.49
N VAL A 214 11.99 -35.74 20.39
CA VAL A 214 13.25 -36.44 20.09
C VAL A 214 13.26 -37.76 20.84
N ASP A 215 13.49 -38.84 20.11
CA ASP A 215 13.67 -40.16 20.68
C ASP A 215 14.99 -40.21 21.43
N LEU A 216 14.94 -40.68 22.66
CA LEU A 216 16.07 -40.85 23.57
C LEU A 216 16.17 -42.33 23.94
N ASP A 217 17.32 -42.93 23.74
CA ASP A 217 17.52 -44.32 24.16
C ASP A 217 17.53 -44.46 25.69
N LEU A 218 17.10 -45.60 26.17
CA LEU A 218 16.96 -45.87 27.60
C LEU A 218 18.29 -45.70 28.34
N TYR A 219 19.40 -46.12 27.77
CA TYR A 219 20.70 -46.08 28.44
C TYR A 219 21.16 -44.64 28.62
N THR A 220 21.04 -43.81 27.59
CA THR A 220 21.33 -42.38 27.71
C THR A 220 20.37 -41.67 28.66
N ALA A 221 19.11 -42.10 28.75
CA ALA A 221 18.16 -41.51 29.68
C ALA A 221 18.55 -41.83 31.15
N VAL A 222 19.01 -43.04 31.43
CA VAL A 222 19.37 -43.49 32.79
C VAL A 222 20.75 -43.00 33.21
N LEU A 223 21.75 -43.17 32.33
CA LEU A 223 23.16 -42.94 32.68
C LEU A 223 23.63 -41.53 32.36
N GLY A 224 22.81 -40.77 31.59
CA GLY A 224 23.22 -39.51 30.99
C GLY A 224 24.07 -39.72 29.75
N GLY A 225 24.41 -38.65 29.07
CA GLY A 225 25.20 -38.70 27.86
C GLY A 225 25.05 -37.48 27.00
N GLU A 226 25.38 -37.60 25.74
CA GLU A 226 25.27 -36.52 24.75
C GLU A 226 24.52 -37.05 23.53
N ILE A 227 23.60 -36.25 23.05
CA ILE A 227 22.85 -36.55 21.82
C ILE A 227 23.00 -35.41 20.80
N ILE A 228 22.81 -35.70 19.56
CA ILE A 228 22.77 -34.73 18.48
C ILE A 228 21.31 -34.53 18.08
N VAL A 229 20.84 -33.31 18.14
CA VAL A 229 19.48 -32.92 17.75
C VAL A 229 19.52 -32.05 16.55
N ASP A 230 18.69 -32.37 15.54
CA ASP A 230 18.52 -31.51 14.38
C ASP A 230 17.66 -30.29 14.73
N THR A 231 18.05 -29.15 14.22
CA THR A 231 17.28 -27.89 14.25
C THR A 231 17.02 -27.43 12.82
N LEU A 232 16.25 -26.39 12.61
CA LEU A 232 16.07 -25.81 11.26
C LEU A 232 17.35 -25.12 10.73
N ASP A 233 18.30 -24.81 11.63
CA ASP A 233 19.57 -24.16 11.27
C ASP A 233 20.80 -25.11 11.37
N GLY A 234 20.57 -26.40 11.45
CA GLY A 234 21.63 -27.39 11.52
C GLY A 234 21.49 -28.36 12.68
N LYS A 235 22.61 -28.77 13.28
CA LYS A 235 22.64 -29.75 14.38
C LYS A 235 23.21 -29.13 15.63
N VAL A 236 22.62 -29.49 16.77
CA VAL A 236 23.06 -29.04 18.10
C VAL A 236 23.39 -30.26 18.97
N LYS A 237 24.54 -30.24 19.61
CA LYS A 237 24.93 -31.24 20.62
C LYS A 237 24.30 -30.87 21.95
N LEU A 238 23.56 -31.81 22.56
CA LEU A 238 22.81 -31.59 23.75
C LEU A 238 23.27 -32.61 24.84
N LYS A 239 23.59 -32.11 26.02
CA LYS A 239 23.91 -32.94 27.16
C LYS A 239 22.63 -33.38 27.86
N VAL A 240 22.47 -34.69 28.02
CA VAL A 240 21.38 -35.32 28.76
C VAL A 240 21.88 -35.64 30.18
N LYS A 241 21.08 -35.25 31.19
CA LYS A 241 21.42 -35.56 32.58
C LYS A 241 21.05 -37.03 32.88
N PRO A 242 21.79 -37.70 33.79
CA PRO A 242 21.34 -38.98 34.28
C PRO A 242 19.91 -38.90 34.84
N GLU A 243 19.21 -40.04 34.81
CA GLU A 243 17.84 -40.17 35.33
C GLU A 243 16.80 -39.27 34.65
N THR A 244 17.05 -38.90 33.41
CA THR A 244 16.12 -38.08 32.60
C THR A 244 14.84 -38.86 32.35
N GLN A 245 13.70 -38.30 32.76
CA GLN A 245 12.39 -38.93 32.67
C GLN A 245 11.75 -38.73 31.29
N ASN A 246 10.87 -39.67 30.92
CA ASN A 246 10.06 -39.54 29.69
C ASN A 246 9.19 -38.29 29.75
N GLY A 247 9.10 -37.57 28.63
CA GLY A 247 8.37 -36.31 28.55
C GLY A 247 9.12 -35.09 29.08
N THR A 248 10.37 -35.27 29.56
CA THR A 248 11.21 -34.12 29.96
C THR A 248 11.37 -33.14 28.83
N LYS A 249 11.15 -31.86 29.13
CA LYS A 249 11.27 -30.77 28.16
C LYS A 249 12.55 -29.98 28.37
N ILE A 250 13.26 -29.76 27.29
CA ILE A 250 14.45 -28.90 27.24
C ILE A 250 14.21 -27.76 26.28
N LYS A 251 14.56 -26.55 26.72
CA LYS A 251 14.45 -25.35 25.94
C LYS A 251 15.83 -24.92 25.44
N LEU A 252 15.99 -24.85 24.13
CA LEU A 252 17.15 -24.27 23.46
C LEU A 252 16.83 -22.84 23.06
N LYS A 253 17.45 -21.89 23.73
CA LYS A 253 17.26 -20.46 23.47
C LYS A 253 17.73 -20.11 22.07
N GLU A 254 16.99 -19.22 21.40
CA GLU A 254 17.32 -18.70 20.07
C GLU A 254 17.48 -19.77 18.97
N LYS A 255 16.89 -20.96 19.17
CA LYS A 255 16.88 -22.05 18.19
C LYS A 255 15.47 -22.30 17.61
N GLY A 256 14.54 -21.40 17.90
CA GLY A 256 13.19 -21.39 17.36
C GLY A 256 13.11 -20.76 15.97
N PHE A 257 11.97 -20.17 15.66
CA PHE A 257 11.69 -19.54 14.37
C PHE A 257 12.07 -18.07 14.38
N PRO A 258 12.54 -17.49 13.26
CA PRO A 258 12.90 -16.08 13.22
C PRO A 258 11.69 -15.17 13.44
N VAL A 259 11.92 -14.06 14.11
CA VAL A 259 10.89 -13.05 14.36
C VAL A 259 10.74 -12.18 13.11
N TYR A 260 9.54 -12.10 12.57
CA TYR A 260 9.27 -11.33 11.36
C TYR A 260 9.78 -9.89 11.46
N LYS A 261 10.54 -9.45 10.45
CA LYS A 261 11.16 -8.11 10.36
C LYS A 261 12.07 -7.71 11.52
N LYS A 262 12.54 -8.67 12.32
CA LYS A 262 13.53 -8.44 13.38
C LYS A 262 14.73 -9.34 13.14
N GLU A 263 15.72 -8.77 12.45
CA GLU A 263 16.95 -9.50 12.11
C GLU A 263 17.70 -9.96 13.38
N GLY A 264 18.19 -11.19 13.35
CA GLY A 264 18.94 -11.77 14.48
C GLY A 264 18.11 -12.17 15.69
N GLN A 265 16.78 -11.95 15.68
CA GLN A 265 15.91 -12.40 16.77
C GLN A 265 15.18 -13.68 16.39
N PHE A 266 15.23 -14.64 17.28
CA PHE A 266 14.60 -15.96 17.14
C PHE A 266 13.81 -16.28 18.40
N GLY A 267 12.77 -17.10 18.24
CA GLY A 267 12.13 -17.80 19.36
C GLY A 267 12.99 -18.94 19.88
N ASP A 268 12.41 -19.79 20.71
CA ASP A 268 13.08 -20.90 21.33
C ASP A 268 12.66 -22.23 20.69
N LEU A 269 13.54 -23.24 20.75
CA LEU A 269 13.19 -24.61 20.39
C LEU A 269 12.94 -25.40 21.67
N VAL A 270 11.74 -25.93 21.83
CA VAL A 270 11.34 -26.81 22.92
C VAL A 270 11.37 -28.25 22.44
N ILE A 271 12.26 -29.02 23.01
CA ILE A 271 12.44 -30.44 22.75
C ILE A 271 11.77 -31.25 23.87
N THR A 272 10.93 -32.20 23.51
CA THR A 272 10.34 -33.16 24.43
C THR A 272 11.01 -34.51 24.21
N PHE A 273 11.59 -35.09 25.22
CA PHE A 273 12.19 -36.43 25.11
C PHE A 273 11.13 -37.53 25.18
N GLN A 274 11.24 -38.47 24.25
CA GLN A 274 10.48 -39.70 24.24
C GLN A 274 11.44 -40.86 24.42
N ILE A 275 11.41 -41.50 25.59
CA ILE A 275 12.31 -42.61 25.90
C ILE A 275 11.87 -43.82 25.08
N LYS A 276 12.80 -44.39 24.34
CA LYS A 276 12.61 -45.62 23.59
C LYS A 276 13.18 -46.81 24.36
N ILE A 277 12.31 -47.74 24.70
CA ILE A 277 12.72 -48.99 25.29
C ILE A 277 13.38 -49.84 24.21
N PRO A 278 14.56 -50.40 24.44
CA PRO A 278 15.24 -51.24 23.49
C PRO A 278 14.43 -52.49 23.15
N THR A 279 14.39 -52.84 21.87
CA THR A 279 13.76 -54.06 21.36
C THR A 279 14.83 -55.04 20.87
N ASN A 280 14.47 -56.33 20.69
CA ASN A 280 15.39 -57.38 20.23
C ASN A 280 16.58 -57.58 21.17
N LEU A 281 16.31 -57.64 22.47
CA LEU A 281 17.33 -57.85 23.50
C LEU A 281 18.00 -59.20 23.32
N THR A 282 19.32 -59.24 23.47
CA THR A 282 20.07 -60.47 23.60
C THR A 282 19.77 -61.17 24.95
N GLU A 283 20.01 -62.46 25.06
CA GLU A 283 19.78 -63.21 26.29
C GLU A 283 20.52 -62.55 27.46
N LYS A 284 21.77 -62.14 27.23
CA LYS A 284 22.57 -61.48 28.27
C LYS A 284 21.98 -60.12 28.71
N GLN A 285 21.38 -59.37 27.78
CA GLN A 285 20.71 -58.10 28.14
C GLN A 285 19.43 -58.37 28.95
N LYS A 286 18.68 -59.41 28.63
CA LYS A 286 17.51 -59.80 29.40
C LYS A 286 17.91 -60.18 30.84
N GLU A 287 18.92 -61.03 31.00
CA GLU A 287 19.45 -61.41 32.31
C GLU A 287 19.85 -60.19 33.15
N LEU A 288 20.52 -59.18 32.52
CA LEU A 288 20.91 -57.94 33.23
C LEU A 288 19.69 -57.14 33.67
N PHE A 289 18.67 -57.01 32.81
CA PHE A 289 17.42 -56.34 33.17
C PHE A 289 16.67 -57.13 34.31
N GLU A 290 16.67 -58.46 34.26
CA GLU A 290 16.08 -59.26 35.32
C GLU A 290 16.82 -59.10 36.67
N GLN A 291 18.15 -59.01 36.65
CA GLN A 291 18.94 -58.68 37.80
C GLN A 291 18.60 -57.30 38.38
N LEU A 292 18.57 -56.29 37.53
CA LEU A 292 18.19 -54.92 37.94
C LEU A 292 16.78 -54.84 38.50
N SER A 293 15.84 -55.66 38.03
CA SER A 293 14.45 -55.65 38.51
C SER A 293 14.27 -56.24 39.90
N LYS A 294 15.27 -56.93 40.38
CA LYS A 294 15.28 -57.61 41.74
C LYS A 294 16.02 -56.82 42.83
N LEU A 295 16.64 -55.67 42.44
CA LEU A 295 17.27 -54.72 43.33
C LEU A 295 16.28 -53.74 43.91
#